data_69cf52b804c613e2d6e1acc75933972c
#
_entry.id   69cf52b804c613e2d6e1acc75933972c
#
_cell.length_a   1.000
_cell.length_b   1.000
_cell.length_c   1.000
_cell.angle_alpha   90.00
_cell.angle_beta   90.00
_cell.angle_gamma   90.00
#
_symmetry.space_group_name_H-M   'P 1'
#
loop_
_entity.id
_entity.type
_entity.pdbx_description
1 polymer ?
#
loop_
_entity_poly.entity_id
_entity_poly.type
_entity_poly.pdbx_seq_one_letter_code
_entity_poly.pdbx_strand_id
1 'polypeptide(L)'
;MARERRRLLIAPERLARQAPRLELTAEESRYLTRVLRYGAGDGFAVTDGAGGLWEAVLEERGWARLEQPLATPLLRMAAPAPQLVLAAAVVKRDYDLVVRMAVELGVDRLVPWLSDHGAVLGGLRPERWRTIAREAAEQCERLWLPEILEPRAAREDLGAPAAGGVAAGSATGMVGPPLRLLATTRRGQLPAMEAVLERVFPPAAPAGETLHPGRAEQAPAALWLACGPEGGWSSEEEQGAEAAGWLPVSLGPQILRSSTAAVAGLARLAAWRTGRWGG
;
A
#
# COMPACT_ATOMS: atom_id res chain seq x y z
N MET A 1 -28.22 10.70 -14.10
CA MET A 1 -26.98 10.45 -13.36
C MET A 1 -26.22 9.40 -14.13
N ALA A 2 -24.98 9.68 -14.55
CA ALA A 2 -24.13 8.68 -15.17
C ALA A 2 -23.89 7.57 -14.11
N ARG A 3 -24.17 6.31 -14.49
CA ARG A 3 -23.97 5.17 -13.62
C ARG A 3 -22.46 5.09 -13.35
N GLU A 4 -22.05 5.08 -12.08
CA GLU A 4 -20.67 4.93 -11.68
C GLU A 4 -20.12 3.65 -12.31
N ARG A 5 -19.09 3.78 -13.14
CA ARG A 5 -18.55 2.64 -13.89
C ARG A 5 -17.68 1.81 -12.95
N ARG A 6 -18.12 0.59 -12.68
CA ARG A 6 -17.34 -0.35 -11.88
C ARG A 6 -16.04 -0.72 -12.56
N ARG A 7 -15.01 -0.93 -11.77
CA ARG A 7 -13.66 -1.28 -12.25
C ARG A 7 -13.44 -2.78 -12.19
N LEU A 8 -12.73 -3.29 -13.19
CA LEU A 8 -12.23 -4.65 -13.24
C LEU A 8 -10.72 -4.59 -13.40
N LEU A 9 -10.00 -5.23 -12.49
CA LEU A 9 -8.56 -5.29 -12.54
C LEU A 9 -8.12 -6.48 -13.39
N ILE A 10 -7.35 -6.22 -14.43
CA ILE A 10 -6.79 -7.24 -15.34
C ILE A 10 -5.28 -7.08 -15.37
N ALA A 11 -4.54 -8.15 -15.06
CA ALA A 11 -3.09 -8.11 -14.99
C ALA A 11 -2.46 -7.57 -16.29
N PRO A 12 -1.39 -6.74 -16.20
CA PRO A 12 -0.76 -6.11 -17.36
C PRO A 12 -0.37 -7.08 -18.46
N GLU A 13 0.16 -8.27 -18.08
CA GLU A 13 0.58 -9.30 -19.03
C GLU A 13 -0.60 -9.89 -19.81
N ARG A 14 -1.77 -9.96 -19.17
CA ARG A 14 -2.98 -10.44 -19.81
C ARG A 14 -3.54 -9.38 -20.75
N LEU A 15 -3.55 -8.11 -20.34
CA LEU A 15 -3.91 -6.98 -21.20
C LEU A 15 -3.02 -6.92 -22.43
N ALA A 16 -1.70 -7.04 -22.27
CA ALA A 16 -0.74 -7.00 -23.37
C ALA A 16 -0.95 -8.13 -24.40
N ARG A 17 -1.40 -9.31 -23.94
CA ARG A 17 -1.65 -10.45 -24.84
C ARG A 17 -2.99 -10.41 -25.55
N GLN A 18 -4.00 -9.81 -24.95
CA GLN A 18 -5.38 -9.94 -25.42
C GLN A 18 -5.96 -8.65 -26.03
N ALA A 19 -5.41 -7.47 -25.67
CA ALA A 19 -5.95 -6.22 -26.18
C ALA A 19 -5.94 -6.16 -27.72
N PRO A 20 -6.95 -5.55 -28.33
CA PRO A 20 -8.05 -4.79 -27.71
C PRO A 20 -9.24 -5.63 -27.23
N ARG A 21 -9.29 -6.94 -27.50
CA ARG A 21 -10.42 -7.81 -27.19
C ARG A 21 -10.03 -8.81 -26.10
N LEU A 22 -10.67 -8.69 -24.96
CA LEU A 22 -10.35 -9.41 -23.73
C LEU A 22 -11.30 -10.60 -23.56
N GLU A 23 -10.77 -11.78 -23.38
CA GLU A 23 -11.52 -12.94 -22.91
C GLU A 23 -11.64 -12.87 -21.38
N LEU A 24 -12.86 -12.70 -20.89
CA LEU A 24 -13.14 -12.65 -19.47
C LEU A 24 -13.08 -14.05 -18.86
N THR A 25 -12.49 -14.15 -17.68
CA THR A 25 -12.58 -15.40 -16.90
C THR A 25 -14.04 -15.67 -16.51
N ALA A 26 -14.32 -16.91 -16.12
CA ALA A 26 -15.66 -17.28 -15.66
C ALA A 26 -16.10 -16.45 -14.44
N GLU A 27 -15.17 -16.09 -13.58
CA GLU A 27 -15.40 -15.26 -12.39
C GLU A 27 -15.70 -13.81 -12.79
N GLU A 28 -14.88 -13.20 -13.62
CA GLU A 28 -15.07 -11.84 -14.14
C GLU A 28 -16.40 -11.71 -14.89
N SER A 29 -16.68 -12.67 -15.77
CA SER A 29 -17.94 -12.71 -16.52
C SER A 29 -19.14 -12.85 -15.57
N ARG A 30 -19.05 -13.73 -14.55
CA ARG A 30 -20.10 -13.87 -13.54
C ARG A 30 -20.27 -12.60 -12.71
N TYR A 31 -19.18 -11.94 -12.32
CA TYR A 31 -19.24 -10.67 -11.61
C TYR A 31 -19.97 -9.61 -12.42
N LEU A 32 -19.57 -9.38 -13.67
CA LEU A 32 -20.21 -8.38 -14.53
C LEU A 32 -21.69 -8.71 -14.79
N THR A 33 -22.01 -9.96 -15.16
CA THR A 33 -23.36 -10.30 -15.63
C THR A 33 -24.34 -10.62 -14.51
N ARG A 34 -23.91 -11.30 -13.45
CA ARG A 34 -24.82 -11.74 -12.36
C ARG A 34 -24.85 -10.77 -11.20
N VAL A 35 -23.68 -10.23 -10.78
CA VAL A 35 -23.60 -9.31 -9.63
C VAL A 35 -23.96 -7.90 -10.06
N LEU A 36 -23.31 -7.38 -11.12
CA LEU A 36 -23.55 -6.02 -11.64
C LEU A 36 -24.73 -5.94 -12.60
N ARG A 37 -25.19 -7.09 -13.12
CA ARG A 37 -26.29 -7.21 -14.07
C ARG A 37 -26.04 -6.42 -15.36
N TYR A 38 -24.81 -6.49 -15.87
CA TYR A 38 -24.44 -5.90 -17.14
C TYR A 38 -24.78 -6.86 -18.28
N GLY A 39 -25.25 -6.31 -19.39
CA GLY A 39 -25.48 -7.00 -20.65
C GLY A 39 -24.49 -6.59 -21.72
N ALA A 40 -24.56 -7.22 -22.87
CA ALA A 40 -23.80 -6.80 -24.05
C ALA A 40 -24.11 -5.34 -24.40
N GLY A 41 -23.07 -4.55 -24.62
CA GLY A 41 -23.17 -3.11 -24.86
C GLY A 41 -22.99 -2.25 -23.59
N ASP A 42 -23.04 -2.82 -22.39
CA ASP A 42 -22.77 -2.07 -21.15
C ASP A 42 -21.28 -1.77 -20.99
N GLY A 43 -20.99 -0.51 -20.61
CA GLY A 43 -19.64 -0.02 -20.38
C GLY A 43 -19.17 -0.23 -18.93
N PHE A 44 -17.90 -0.56 -18.77
CA PHE A 44 -17.21 -0.64 -17.48
C PHE A 44 -15.77 -0.13 -17.62
N ALA A 45 -15.08 0.01 -16.52
CA ALA A 45 -13.67 0.42 -16.52
C ALA A 45 -12.75 -0.78 -16.32
N VAL A 46 -11.60 -0.77 -16.99
CA VAL A 46 -10.53 -1.76 -16.83
C VAL A 46 -9.30 -1.06 -16.30
N THR A 47 -8.67 -1.61 -15.27
CA THR A 47 -7.37 -1.15 -14.75
C THR A 47 -6.34 -2.27 -14.80
N ASP A 48 -5.06 -1.90 -15.03
CA ASP A 48 -3.95 -2.84 -15.04
C ASP A 48 -3.32 -3.07 -13.65
N GLY A 49 -3.76 -2.31 -12.63
CA GLY A 49 -3.10 -2.31 -11.34
C GLY A 49 -1.70 -1.69 -11.35
N ALA A 50 -1.29 -1.07 -12.45
CA ALA A 50 -0.01 -0.39 -12.67
C ALA A 50 -0.19 1.07 -13.15
N GLY A 51 -1.30 1.67 -12.76
CA GLY A 51 -1.61 3.07 -13.00
C GLY A 51 -2.41 3.35 -14.27
N GLY A 52 -2.72 2.35 -15.09
CA GLY A 52 -3.51 2.50 -16.31
C GLY A 52 -5.01 2.28 -16.10
N LEU A 53 -5.82 3.07 -16.81
CA LEU A 53 -7.28 2.96 -16.83
C LEU A 53 -7.77 3.05 -18.26
N TRP A 54 -8.65 2.12 -18.65
CA TRP A 54 -9.34 2.08 -19.95
C TRP A 54 -10.83 1.94 -19.73
N GLU A 55 -11.60 2.39 -20.69
CA GLU A 55 -12.99 2.00 -20.82
C GLU A 55 -13.09 0.72 -21.62
N ALA A 56 -14.07 -0.10 -21.28
CA ALA A 56 -14.38 -1.32 -22.00
C ALA A 56 -15.89 -1.50 -22.15
N VAL A 57 -16.29 -2.20 -23.19
CA VAL A 57 -17.67 -2.58 -23.44
C VAL A 57 -17.77 -4.10 -23.37
N LEU A 58 -18.75 -4.58 -22.62
CA LEU A 58 -19.06 -6.00 -22.53
C LEU A 58 -19.63 -6.48 -23.86
N GLU A 59 -19.04 -7.51 -24.42
CA GLU A 59 -19.54 -8.21 -25.61
C GLU A 59 -20.26 -9.51 -25.20
N GLU A 60 -20.83 -10.20 -26.17
CA GLU A 60 -21.45 -11.50 -25.94
C GLU A 60 -20.42 -12.58 -25.59
N ARG A 61 -20.88 -13.66 -24.95
CA ARG A 61 -20.12 -14.89 -24.67
C ARG A 61 -18.85 -14.71 -23.84
N GLY A 62 -18.85 -13.75 -22.91
CA GLY A 62 -17.72 -13.58 -22.00
C GLY A 62 -16.53 -12.83 -22.60
N TRP A 63 -16.77 -12.01 -23.59
CA TRP A 63 -15.76 -11.11 -24.15
C TRP A 63 -16.03 -9.67 -23.77
N ALA A 64 -14.97 -8.88 -23.76
CA ALA A 64 -15.04 -7.43 -23.64
C ALA A 64 -14.06 -6.77 -24.61
N ARG A 65 -14.33 -5.55 -25.00
CA ARG A 65 -13.47 -4.79 -25.93
C ARG A 65 -13.08 -3.46 -25.29
N LEU A 66 -11.77 -3.16 -25.29
CA LEU A 66 -11.27 -1.85 -24.87
C LEU A 66 -11.68 -0.79 -25.88
N GLU A 67 -12.10 0.37 -25.38
CA GLU A 67 -12.46 1.52 -26.21
C GLU A 67 -11.23 2.35 -26.62
N GLN A 68 -10.13 2.28 -25.85
CA GLN A 68 -8.88 2.94 -26.17
C GLN A 68 -7.80 1.92 -26.51
N PRO A 69 -6.83 2.28 -27.37
CA PRO A 69 -5.64 1.46 -27.60
C PRO A 69 -4.88 1.24 -26.28
N LEU A 70 -4.27 0.07 -26.13
CA LEU A 70 -3.53 -0.27 -24.91
C LEU A 70 -2.43 0.75 -24.60
N ALA A 71 -1.76 1.29 -25.60
CA ALA A 71 -0.70 2.27 -25.45
C ALA A 71 -1.17 3.66 -24.97
N THR A 72 -2.46 3.97 -25.15
CA THR A 72 -3.05 5.27 -24.82
C THR A 72 -4.27 5.09 -23.92
N PRO A 73 -4.08 4.76 -22.63
CA PRO A 73 -5.18 4.61 -21.69
C PRO A 73 -5.95 5.93 -21.52
N LEU A 74 -7.18 5.84 -21.04
CA LEU A 74 -7.99 7.00 -20.67
C LEU A 74 -7.30 7.84 -19.58
N LEU A 75 -6.65 7.17 -18.64
CA LEU A 75 -5.85 7.78 -17.58
C LEU A 75 -4.60 6.96 -17.31
N ARG A 76 -3.46 7.64 -17.14
CA ARG A 76 -2.22 7.05 -16.65
C ARG A 76 -1.76 7.81 -15.42
N MET A 77 -1.74 7.15 -14.27
CA MET A 77 -1.26 7.70 -13.01
C MET A 77 0.19 7.25 -12.77
N ALA A 78 1.04 8.18 -12.36
CA ALA A 78 2.39 7.85 -11.93
C ALA A 78 2.38 6.95 -10.70
N ALA A 79 3.45 6.18 -10.50
CA ALA A 79 3.61 5.38 -9.29
C ALA A 79 3.62 6.29 -8.05
N PRO A 80 2.93 5.91 -6.96
CA PRO A 80 2.92 6.69 -5.73
C PRO A 80 4.33 6.86 -5.16
N ALA A 81 4.67 8.11 -4.79
CA ALA A 81 5.97 8.44 -4.19
C ALA A 81 5.79 9.52 -3.11
N PRO A 82 6.44 9.33 -1.94
CA PRO A 82 7.13 8.13 -1.48
C PRO A 82 6.18 6.94 -1.30
N GLN A 83 6.69 5.71 -1.45
CA GLN A 83 5.88 4.53 -1.22
C GLN A 83 5.46 4.42 0.25
N LEU A 84 4.21 4.02 0.50
CA LEU A 84 3.74 3.64 1.84
C LEU A 84 3.88 2.14 2.04
N VAL A 85 4.67 1.75 3.04
CA VAL A 85 4.90 0.35 3.39
C VAL A 85 4.38 0.08 4.79
N LEU A 86 3.43 -0.82 4.90
CA LEU A 86 2.96 -1.33 6.18
C LEU A 86 3.60 -2.70 6.45
N ALA A 87 4.45 -2.78 7.45
CA ALA A 87 4.99 -4.02 7.98
C ALA A 87 4.23 -4.36 9.26
N ALA A 88 3.31 -5.30 9.19
CA ALA A 88 2.43 -5.62 10.30
C ALA A 88 2.58 -7.07 10.74
N ALA A 89 2.70 -7.30 12.06
CA ALA A 89 2.68 -8.64 12.61
C ALA A 89 1.37 -9.34 12.27
N VAL A 90 1.46 -10.55 11.72
CA VAL A 90 0.29 -11.36 11.41
C VAL A 90 -0.37 -11.79 12.72
N VAL A 91 -1.60 -11.38 12.90
CA VAL A 91 -2.40 -11.72 14.07
C VAL A 91 -3.46 -12.77 13.72
N LYS A 92 -3.88 -13.54 14.72
CA LYS A 92 -4.82 -14.64 14.53
C LYS A 92 -6.19 -14.18 14.04
N ARG A 93 -6.60 -12.99 14.41
CA ARG A 93 -7.89 -12.40 14.04
C ARG A 93 -7.67 -11.04 13.37
N ASP A 94 -8.59 -10.66 12.49
CA ASP A 94 -8.68 -9.34 11.87
C ASP A 94 -7.53 -8.97 10.88
N TYR A 95 -6.58 -9.90 10.57
CA TYR A 95 -5.53 -9.59 9.61
C TYR A 95 -6.08 -9.38 8.20
N ASP A 96 -7.10 -10.14 7.78
CA ASP A 96 -7.83 -9.91 6.52
C ASP A 96 -8.43 -8.49 6.47
N LEU A 97 -8.92 -8.01 7.62
CA LEU A 97 -9.43 -6.64 7.77
C LEU A 97 -8.31 -5.60 7.64
N VAL A 98 -7.16 -5.86 8.25
CA VAL A 98 -5.97 -4.99 8.11
C VAL A 98 -5.56 -4.88 6.64
N VAL A 99 -5.50 -5.99 5.92
CA VAL A 99 -5.16 -5.99 4.48
C VAL A 99 -6.15 -5.11 3.70
N ARG A 100 -7.45 -5.34 3.86
CA ARG A 100 -8.48 -4.57 3.16
C ARG A 100 -8.36 -3.08 3.44
N MET A 101 -8.36 -2.68 4.72
CA MET A 101 -8.30 -1.28 5.11
C MET A 101 -6.97 -0.62 4.73
N ALA A 102 -5.86 -1.35 4.74
CA ALA A 102 -4.57 -0.83 4.28
C ALA A 102 -4.61 -0.46 2.79
N VAL A 103 -5.26 -1.29 1.97
CA VAL A 103 -5.44 -0.99 0.54
C VAL A 103 -6.31 0.26 0.35
N GLU A 104 -7.43 0.35 1.05
CA GLU A 104 -8.35 1.50 1.02
C GLU A 104 -7.64 2.79 1.47
N LEU A 105 -6.70 2.70 2.41
CA LEU A 105 -5.89 3.81 2.92
C LEU A 105 -4.67 4.16 2.06
N GLY A 106 -4.45 3.44 0.97
CA GLY A 106 -3.40 3.80 0.03
C GLY A 106 -2.03 3.17 0.31
N VAL A 107 -1.96 2.02 1.02
CA VAL A 107 -0.71 1.26 1.15
C VAL A 107 -0.20 0.84 -0.22
N ASP A 108 1.10 0.93 -0.47
CA ASP A 108 1.71 0.51 -1.72
C ASP A 108 2.41 -0.85 -1.59
N ARG A 109 2.81 -1.20 -0.38
CA ARG A 109 3.37 -2.52 -0.05
C ARG A 109 2.96 -2.95 1.35
N LEU A 110 2.53 -4.21 1.48
CA LEU A 110 2.23 -4.83 2.76
C LEU A 110 3.20 -5.99 3.00
N VAL A 111 3.85 -5.96 4.17
CA VAL A 111 4.82 -6.95 4.60
C VAL A 111 4.25 -7.71 5.80
N PRO A 112 3.73 -8.93 5.61
CA PRO A 112 3.25 -9.75 6.70
C PRO A 112 4.43 -10.26 7.53
N TRP A 113 4.53 -9.87 8.80
CA TRP A 113 5.62 -10.29 9.67
C TRP A 113 5.20 -11.34 10.67
N LEU A 114 6.10 -12.30 10.89
CA LEU A 114 6.05 -13.28 11.96
C LEU A 114 6.98 -12.77 13.06
N SER A 115 6.40 -12.19 14.12
CA SER A 115 7.17 -11.65 15.24
C SER A 115 7.30 -12.68 16.35
N ASP A 116 8.28 -12.50 17.24
CA ASP A 116 8.59 -13.43 18.32
C ASP A 116 7.42 -13.66 19.29
N HIS A 117 6.66 -12.62 19.58
CA HIS A 117 5.47 -12.70 20.43
C HIS A 117 4.18 -12.91 19.63
N GLY A 118 4.30 -13.23 18.34
CA GLY A 118 3.16 -13.54 17.47
C GLY A 118 2.56 -14.89 17.80
N ALA A 119 1.23 -14.96 17.87
CA ALA A 119 0.51 -16.20 18.15
C ALA A 119 0.27 -17.08 16.92
N VAL A 120 0.79 -16.71 15.75
CA VAL A 120 0.52 -17.39 14.46
C VAL A 120 1.74 -18.20 14.04
N LEU A 121 1.63 -19.52 14.15
CA LEU A 121 2.68 -20.46 13.75
C LEU A 121 2.34 -21.25 12.48
N GLY A 122 1.15 -21.04 11.90
CA GLY A 122 0.72 -21.75 10.70
C GLY A 122 -0.63 -21.27 10.18
N GLY A 123 -1.07 -21.81 9.05
CA GLY A 123 -2.35 -21.45 8.43
C GLY A 123 -2.34 -20.06 7.75
N LEU A 124 -1.16 -19.55 7.41
CA LEU A 124 -1.00 -18.30 6.65
C LEU A 124 -1.64 -18.45 5.27
N ARG A 125 -2.27 -17.39 4.80
CA ARG A 125 -3.02 -17.39 3.55
C ARG A 125 -2.66 -16.21 2.66
N PRO A 126 -1.41 -16.10 2.18
CA PRO A 126 -0.97 -14.96 1.37
C PRO A 126 -1.81 -14.80 0.08
N GLU A 127 -2.22 -15.89 -0.55
CA GLU A 127 -3.10 -15.83 -1.72
C GLU A 127 -4.47 -15.21 -1.41
N ARG A 128 -5.03 -15.50 -0.23
CA ARG A 128 -6.27 -14.87 0.23
C ARG A 128 -6.07 -13.36 0.44
N TRP A 129 -4.95 -12.94 1.00
CA TRP A 129 -4.65 -11.51 1.17
C TRP A 129 -4.48 -10.78 -0.16
N ARG A 130 -3.88 -11.44 -1.17
CA ARG A 130 -3.79 -10.90 -2.54
C ARG A 130 -5.18 -10.74 -3.18
N THR A 131 -6.06 -11.73 -2.96
CA THR A 131 -7.46 -11.64 -3.41
C THR A 131 -8.17 -10.46 -2.74
N ILE A 132 -8.08 -10.34 -1.42
CA ILE A 132 -8.67 -9.21 -0.67
C ILE A 132 -8.12 -7.88 -1.15
N ALA A 133 -6.81 -7.79 -1.38
CA ALA A 133 -6.17 -6.56 -1.88
C ALA A 133 -6.70 -6.16 -3.26
N ARG A 134 -6.90 -7.12 -4.15
CA ARG A 134 -7.49 -6.91 -5.47
C ARG A 134 -8.94 -6.40 -5.37
N GLU A 135 -9.79 -7.09 -4.61
CA GLU A 135 -11.18 -6.70 -4.39
C GLU A 135 -11.29 -5.30 -3.77
N ALA A 136 -10.45 -5.00 -2.78
CA ALA A 136 -10.40 -3.69 -2.14
C ALA A 136 -9.96 -2.59 -3.13
N ALA A 137 -8.93 -2.86 -3.96
CA ALA A 137 -8.45 -1.91 -4.97
C ALA A 137 -9.51 -1.61 -6.04
N GLU A 138 -10.27 -2.62 -6.48
CA GLU A 138 -11.40 -2.45 -7.39
C GLU A 138 -12.52 -1.62 -6.76
N GLN A 139 -12.82 -1.86 -5.49
CA GLN A 139 -13.88 -1.18 -4.76
C GLN A 139 -13.53 0.28 -4.44
N CYS A 140 -12.30 0.57 -3.98
CA CYS A 140 -11.84 1.92 -3.65
C CYS A 140 -11.25 2.67 -4.86
N GLU A 141 -11.40 2.10 -6.05
CA GLU A 141 -11.03 2.70 -7.33
C GLU A 141 -9.52 3.01 -7.51
N ARG A 142 -8.64 2.29 -6.82
CA ARG A 142 -7.20 2.44 -7.00
C ARG A 142 -6.75 1.98 -8.39
N LEU A 143 -5.79 2.72 -8.98
CA LEU A 143 -5.13 2.32 -10.22
C LEU A 143 -3.82 1.56 -9.98
N TRP A 144 -3.27 1.63 -8.76
CA TRP A 144 -2.09 0.89 -8.35
C TRP A 144 -2.47 -0.20 -7.36
N LEU A 145 -2.27 -1.47 -7.77
CA LEU A 145 -2.45 -2.62 -6.89
C LEU A 145 -1.27 -2.70 -5.91
N PRO A 146 -1.50 -2.74 -4.60
CA PRO A 146 -0.40 -2.89 -3.66
C PRO A 146 0.26 -4.28 -3.76
N GLU A 147 1.56 -4.32 -3.53
CA GLU A 147 2.30 -5.57 -3.42
C GLU A 147 2.09 -6.19 -2.04
N ILE A 148 1.65 -7.45 -2.00
CA ILE A 148 1.57 -8.25 -0.76
C ILE A 148 2.74 -9.24 -0.78
N LEU A 149 3.71 -9.01 0.10
CA LEU A 149 4.88 -9.88 0.19
C LEU A 149 4.56 -11.22 0.88
N GLU A 150 5.46 -12.19 0.70
CA GLU A 150 5.39 -13.43 1.45
C GLU A 150 5.65 -13.17 2.94
N PRO A 151 4.94 -13.89 3.83
CA PRO A 151 5.18 -13.81 5.26
C PRO A 151 6.61 -14.20 5.61
N ARG A 152 7.26 -13.43 6.48
CA ARG A 152 8.64 -13.69 6.90
C ARG A 152 8.90 -13.22 8.33
N ALA A 153 10.00 -13.67 8.92
CA ALA A 153 10.35 -13.30 10.27
C ALA A 153 10.60 -11.78 10.38
N ALA A 154 9.93 -11.13 11.34
CA ALA A 154 10.09 -9.69 11.57
C ALA A 154 11.55 -9.32 11.88
N ARG A 155 12.24 -10.16 12.62
CA ARG A 155 13.65 -9.98 13.04
C ARG A 155 14.59 -9.79 11.86
N GLU A 156 14.38 -10.49 10.73
CA GLU A 156 15.21 -10.38 9.55
C GLU A 156 15.16 -8.97 8.93
N ASP A 157 13.97 -8.39 8.83
CA ASP A 157 13.78 -7.05 8.26
C ASP A 157 14.09 -5.94 9.25
N LEU A 158 13.72 -6.11 10.52
CA LEU A 158 13.96 -5.14 11.58
C LEU A 158 15.46 -4.90 11.78
N GLY A 159 16.26 -5.98 11.80
CA GLY A 159 17.71 -5.91 11.97
C GLY A 159 18.48 -5.56 10.69
N ALA A 160 17.82 -5.60 9.53
CA ALA A 160 18.48 -5.29 8.27
C ALA A 160 18.75 -3.77 8.14
N PRO A 161 19.97 -3.36 7.73
CA PRO A 161 20.24 -1.96 7.43
C PRO A 161 19.26 -1.47 6.35
N ALA A 162 19.00 -0.16 6.29
CA ALA A 162 18.17 0.45 5.26
C ALA A 162 18.87 0.31 3.90
N ALA A 163 18.89 -0.89 3.34
CA ALA A 163 19.33 -1.09 1.98
C ALA A 163 18.41 -0.29 1.08
N GLY A 164 18.95 0.52 0.18
CA GLY A 164 18.23 1.26 -0.85
C GLY A 164 17.58 0.33 -1.90
N GLY A 165 16.82 -0.64 -1.42
CA GLY A 165 16.16 -1.67 -2.19
C GLY A 165 14.68 -1.38 -2.38
N VAL A 166 14.37 -0.33 -3.13
CA VAL A 166 13.09 -0.26 -3.83
C VAL A 166 13.35 -0.69 -5.25
N ALA A 167 12.64 -1.74 -5.67
CA ALA A 167 12.77 -2.32 -6.99
C ALA A 167 12.83 -1.25 -8.08
N ALA A 168 13.71 -1.46 -9.04
CA ALA A 168 13.90 -0.65 -10.22
C ALA A 168 12.57 -0.31 -10.89
N GLY A 169 12.26 0.97 -11.00
CA GLY A 169 11.07 1.47 -11.69
C GLY A 169 10.90 2.97 -11.64
N SER A 170 11.67 3.68 -10.82
CA SER A 170 11.59 5.15 -10.76
C SER A 170 12.66 5.79 -11.61
N ALA A 171 12.22 6.39 -12.71
CA ALA A 171 13.00 7.28 -13.52
C ALA A 171 13.53 8.46 -12.67
N THR A 172 14.85 8.69 -12.75
CA THR A 172 15.53 9.97 -12.59
C THR A 172 15.01 10.95 -11.52
N GLY A 173 15.33 10.70 -10.27
CA GLY A 173 15.29 11.68 -9.19
C GLY A 173 16.12 11.15 -8.03
N MET A 174 16.95 12.00 -7.41
CA MET A 174 17.67 11.63 -6.19
C MET A 174 16.62 11.39 -5.09
N VAL A 175 16.35 10.11 -4.83
CA VAL A 175 15.40 9.68 -3.79
C VAL A 175 16.19 9.43 -2.53
N GLY A 176 15.76 10.02 -1.41
CA GLY A 176 16.39 9.84 -0.11
C GLY A 176 16.21 8.41 0.45
N PRO A 177 16.95 8.06 1.50
CA PRO A 177 16.77 6.76 2.16
C PRO A 177 15.34 6.61 2.70
N PRO A 178 14.85 5.38 2.86
CA PRO A 178 13.53 5.16 3.44
C PRO A 178 13.47 5.65 4.89
N LEU A 179 12.36 6.28 5.27
CA LEU A 179 12.03 6.54 6.68
C LEU A 179 11.35 5.32 7.26
N ARG A 180 11.85 4.83 8.39
CA ARG A 180 11.34 3.63 9.05
C ARG A 180 10.85 3.95 10.46
N LEU A 181 9.55 3.80 10.70
CA LEU A 181 8.86 4.07 11.95
C LEU A 181 8.46 2.76 12.64
N LEU A 182 8.88 2.58 13.89
CA LEU A 182 8.52 1.42 14.71
C LEU A 182 7.46 1.84 15.72
N ALA A 183 6.20 1.45 15.48
CA ALA A 183 5.15 1.65 16.47
C ALA A 183 5.36 0.70 17.65
N THR A 184 5.61 1.26 18.83
CA THR A 184 5.83 0.51 20.06
C THR A 184 5.11 1.15 21.24
N THR A 185 4.98 0.41 22.34
CA THR A 185 4.29 0.82 23.56
C THR A 185 5.09 0.39 24.79
N ARG A 186 4.66 0.78 25.99
CA ARG A 186 5.25 0.36 27.28
C ARG A 186 6.72 0.74 27.47
N ARG A 187 7.22 1.64 26.69
CA ARG A 187 8.55 2.28 26.85
C ARG A 187 8.32 3.70 27.37
N GLY A 188 9.27 4.29 28.01
CA GLY A 188 9.18 5.65 28.55
C GLY A 188 8.57 6.67 27.57
N GLN A 189 8.94 7.91 27.62
CA GLN A 189 8.37 8.93 26.75
C GLN A 189 8.75 8.72 25.28
N LEU A 190 7.85 8.06 24.52
CA LEU A 190 7.98 7.92 23.08
C LEU A 190 7.45 9.17 22.38
N PRO A 191 8.15 9.69 21.36
CA PRO A 191 7.63 10.78 20.56
C PRO A 191 6.39 10.35 19.79
N ALA A 192 5.42 11.23 19.61
CA ALA A 192 4.32 11.01 18.70
C ALA A 192 4.85 10.83 17.26
N MET A 193 4.20 10.00 16.48
CA MET A 193 4.61 9.73 15.09
C MET A 193 4.73 11.01 14.28
N GLU A 194 3.79 11.94 14.41
CA GLU A 194 3.81 13.22 13.70
C GLU A 194 4.99 14.09 14.09
N ALA A 195 5.34 14.13 15.38
CA ALA A 195 6.50 14.90 15.83
C ALA A 195 7.83 14.36 15.25
N VAL A 196 7.91 13.04 15.02
CA VAL A 196 9.04 12.44 14.31
C VAL A 196 9.05 12.83 12.85
N LEU A 197 7.89 12.76 12.18
CA LEU A 197 7.73 13.16 10.78
C LEU A 197 8.10 14.63 10.56
N GLU A 198 7.60 15.54 11.41
CA GLU A 198 7.91 16.98 11.35
C GLU A 198 9.39 17.27 11.63
N ARG A 199 10.02 16.53 12.54
CA ARG A 199 11.44 16.65 12.83
C ARG A 199 12.33 16.21 11.66
N VAL A 200 11.95 15.11 10.99
CA VAL A 200 12.70 14.57 9.83
C VAL A 200 12.45 15.40 8.59
N PHE A 201 11.22 15.84 8.41
CA PHE A 201 10.77 16.66 7.28
C PHE A 201 10.08 17.93 7.78
N PRO A 202 10.85 18.93 8.22
CA PRO A 202 10.26 20.18 8.72
C PRO A 202 9.41 20.85 7.64
N PRO A 203 8.37 21.60 8.01
CA PRO A 203 7.61 22.39 7.05
C PRO A 203 8.53 23.37 6.32
N ALA A 204 8.20 23.66 5.05
CA ALA A 204 8.96 24.65 4.28
C ALA A 204 8.98 26.00 5.04
N ALA A 205 10.14 26.65 5.11
CA ALA A 205 10.23 27.97 5.71
C ALA A 205 9.29 28.96 4.98
N PRO A 206 8.71 29.92 5.72
CA PRO A 206 7.91 30.98 5.08
C PRO A 206 8.74 31.67 3.99
N ALA A 207 8.08 32.03 2.87
CA ALA A 207 8.73 32.68 1.76
C ALA A 207 9.47 33.96 2.22
N GLY A 208 10.81 33.95 2.20
CA GLY A 208 11.65 35.07 2.61
C GLY A 208 12.87 34.70 3.43
N GLU A 209 12.94 33.51 4.04
CA GLU A 209 14.16 33.02 4.68
C GLU A 209 14.96 32.14 3.71
N THR A 210 16.18 32.58 3.40
CA THR A 210 17.16 31.81 2.63
C THR A 210 17.63 30.61 3.49
N LEU A 211 16.96 29.46 3.30
CA LEU A 211 17.51 28.21 3.79
C LEU A 211 18.84 27.92 3.06
N HIS A 212 19.82 27.48 3.82
CA HIS A 212 21.08 27.01 3.25
C HIS A 212 20.81 26.01 2.13
N PRO A 213 21.43 26.18 0.92
CA PRO A 213 21.20 25.36 -0.27
C PRO A 213 21.89 23.98 -0.13
N GLY A 214 21.40 23.13 0.80
CA GLY A 214 22.04 21.85 1.04
C GLY A 214 21.08 20.73 1.48
N ARG A 215 19.86 21.08 1.83
CA ARG A 215 18.78 20.12 2.10
C ARG A 215 17.55 20.49 1.28
N ALA A 216 17.68 20.40 -0.04
CA ALA A 216 16.50 20.19 -0.87
C ALA A 216 15.84 18.92 -0.32
N GLU A 217 14.60 19.05 0.15
CA GLU A 217 13.82 17.97 0.75
C GLU A 217 13.64 16.84 -0.27
N GLN A 218 14.61 15.96 -0.31
CA GLN A 218 14.47 14.73 -1.08
C GLN A 218 13.39 13.90 -0.39
N ALA A 219 12.30 13.67 -1.10
CA ALA A 219 11.31 12.73 -0.64
C ALA A 219 11.99 11.38 -0.35
N PRO A 220 11.69 10.70 0.74
CA PRO A 220 12.26 9.39 1.01
C PRO A 220 11.76 8.39 -0.05
N ALA A 221 12.54 7.34 -0.31
CA ALA A 221 12.11 6.27 -1.20
C ALA A 221 10.79 5.64 -0.74
N ALA A 222 10.66 5.48 0.56
CA ALA A 222 9.48 4.89 1.19
C ALA A 222 9.30 5.39 2.62
N LEU A 223 8.06 5.37 3.07
CA LEU A 223 7.64 5.56 4.45
C LEU A 223 7.18 4.21 4.99
N TRP A 224 7.94 3.66 5.91
CA TRP A 224 7.62 2.39 6.55
C TRP A 224 6.97 2.62 7.90
N LEU A 225 5.92 1.88 8.17
CA LEU A 225 5.31 1.75 9.48
C LEU A 225 5.34 0.28 9.90
N ALA A 226 6.03 -0.03 10.98
CA ALA A 226 6.05 -1.35 11.62
C ALA A 226 5.07 -1.39 12.79
N CYS A 227 4.19 -2.39 12.81
CA CYS A 227 3.22 -2.63 13.88
C CYS A 227 3.34 -4.05 14.41
N GLY A 228 3.61 -4.19 15.71
CA GLY A 228 3.78 -5.46 16.39
C GLY A 228 2.49 -6.21 16.69
N PRO A 229 2.59 -7.44 17.23
CA PRO A 229 1.46 -8.22 17.70
C PRO A 229 0.93 -7.69 19.05
N GLU A 230 -0.13 -8.29 19.55
CA GLU A 230 -0.71 -7.93 20.86
C GLU A 230 0.27 -8.10 22.03
N GLY A 231 1.23 -9.03 21.91
CA GLY A 231 2.31 -9.23 22.88
C GLY A 231 3.38 -8.14 22.88
N GLY A 232 3.36 -7.26 21.86
CA GLY A 232 4.42 -6.28 21.59
C GLY A 232 5.64 -6.92 20.93
N TRP A 233 6.64 -6.13 20.68
CA TRP A 233 7.92 -6.57 20.15
C TRP A 233 8.76 -7.25 21.25
N SER A 234 9.60 -8.21 20.88
CA SER A 234 10.63 -8.71 21.81
C SER A 234 11.74 -7.69 21.98
N SER A 235 12.52 -7.82 23.06
CA SER A 235 13.66 -6.93 23.29
C SER A 235 14.70 -7.01 22.18
N GLU A 236 14.86 -8.18 21.57
CA GLU A 236 15.77 -8.40 20.46
C GLU A 236 15.27 -7.74 19.17
N GLU A 237 13.95 -7.84 18.90
CA GLU A 237 13.32 -7.15 17.77
C GLU A 237 13.48 -5.63 17.88
N GLU A 238 13.21 -5.05 19.05
CA GLU A 238 13.34 -3.61 19.27
C GLU A 238 14.80 -3.13 19.17
N GLN A 239 15.73 -3.83 19.80
CA GLN A 239 17.15 -3.47 19.76
C GLN A 239 17.70 -3.59 18.33
N GLY A 240 17.34 -4.68 17.62
CA GLY A 240 17.74 -4.85 16.23
C GLY A 240 17.18 -3.76 15.32
N ALA A 241 15.93 -3.38 15.53
CA ALA A 241 15.28 -2.30 14.79
C ALA A 241 15.98 -0.94 15.03
N GLU A 242 16.24 -0.58 16.26
CA GLU A 242 16.91 0.68 16.60
C GLU A 242 18.34 0.73 16.05
N ALA A 243 19.10 -0.37 16.20
CA ALA A 243 20.44 -0.48 15.63
C ALA A 243 20.43 -0.34 14.09
N ALA A 244 19.37 -0.80 13.45
CA ALA A 244 19.17 -0.68 12.00
C ALA A 244 18.56 0.66 11.56
N GLY A 245 18.30 1.60 12.49
CA GLY A 245 17.83 2.95 12.19
C GLY A 245 16.31 3.10 12.11
N TRP A 246 15.52 2.17 12.66
CA TRP A 246 14.10 2.41 12.88
C TRP A 246 13.90 3.45 14.00
N LEU A 247 12.93 4.32 13.80
CA LEU A 247 12.59 5.35 14.79
C LEU A 247 11.38 4.88 15.60
N PRO A 248 11.53 4.63 16.91
CA PRO A 248 10.41 4.27 17.76
C PRO A 248 9.44 5.44 17.91
N VAL A 249 8.14 5.15 17.74
CA VAL A 249 7.06 6.14 17.79
C VAL A 249 5.87 5.65 18.59
N SER A 250 5.15 6.59 19.18
CA SER A 250 3.85 6.38 19.79
C SER A 250 2.74 6.71 18.81
N LEU A 251 1.69 5.88 18.77
CA LEU A 251 0.45 6.15 18.06
C LEU A 251 -0.63 6.80 18.94
N GLY A 252 -0.30 7.14 20.17
CA GLY A 252 -1.20 7.79 21.11
C GLY A 252 -1.09 7.23 22.52
N PRO A 253 -1.83 7.77 23.50
CA PRO A 253 -1.70 7.40 24.91
C PRO A 253 -2.30 6.03 25.27
N GLN A 254 -3.19 5.49 24.43
CA GLN A 254 -3.82 4.19 24.65
C GLN A 254 -3.01 3.05 24.04
N ILE A 255 -3.06 1.88 24.67
CA ILE A 255 -2.57 0.65 24.07
C ILE A 255 -3.61 0.17 23.03
N LEU A 256 -3.23 0.21 21.78
CA LEU A 256 -4.09 -0.23 20.68
C LEU A 256 -3.93 -1.74 20.44
N ARG A 257 -4.98 -2.38 19.95
CA ARG A 257 -4.85 -3.72 19.34
C ARG A 257 -3.96 -3.62 18.11
N SER A 258 -3.27 -4.69 17.76
CA SER A 258 -2.37 -4.72 16.60
C SER A 258 -3.08 -4.27 15.32
N SER A 259 -4.28 -4.77 15.04
CA SER A 259 -5.09 -4.35 13.88
C SER A 259 -5.44 -2.87 13.91
N THR A 260 -5.82 -2.33 15.07
CA THR A 260 -6.11 -0.91 15.24
C THR A 260 -4.87 -0.05 15.06
N ALA A 261 -3.73 -0.47 15.61
CA ALA A 261 -2.45 0.24 15.47
C ALA A 261 -2.02 0.32 14.00
N ALA A 262 -2.11 -0.79 13.27
CA ALA A 262 -1.77 -0.85 11.85
C ALA A 262 -2.64 0.11 11.02
N VAL A 263 -3.95 0.07 11.20
CA VAL A 263 -4.89 0.89 10.43
C VAL A 263 -4.81 2.36 10.81
N ALA A 264 -4.82 2.69 12.11
CA ALA A 264 -4.78 4.07 12.58
C ALA A 264 -3.43 4.74 12.24
N GLY A 265 -2.33 4.03 12.45
CA GLY A 265 -1.00 4.53 12.10
C GLY A 265 -0.84 4.74 10.59
N LEU A 266 -1.30 3.78 9.78
CA LEU A 266 -1.26 3.92 8.32
C LEU A 266 -2.13 5.09 7.83
N ALA A 267 -3.34 5.26 8.37
CA ALA A 267 -4.23 6.37 7.99
C ALA A 267 -3.57 7.73 8.22
N ARG A 268 -2.92 7.91 9.37
CA ARG A 268 -2.20 9.14 9.71
C ARG A 268 -1.00 9.36 8.79
N LEU A 269 -0.23 8.30 8.52
CA LEU A 269 0.92 8.37 7.62
C LEU A 269 0.50 8.65 6.17
N ALA A 270 -0.60 8.06 5.70
CA ALA A 270 -1.18 8.33 4.38
C ALA A 270 -1.64 9.79 4.24
N ALA A 271 -2.37 10.29 5.24
CA ALA A 271 -2.81 11.69 5.27
C ALA A 271 -1.61 12.65 5.27
N TRP A 272 -0.56 12.33 6.05
CA TRP A 272 0.65 13.14 6.09
C TRP A 272 1.39 13.12 4.75
N ARG A 273 1.53 11.94 4.10
CA ARG A 273 2.10 11.82 2.74
C ARG A 273 1.37 12.70 1.73
N THR A 274 0.04 12.59 1.70
CA THR A 274 -0.80 13.36 0.77
C THR A 274 -0.65 14.87 0.99
N GLY A 275 -0.65 15.33 2.24
CA GLY A 275 -0.46 16.74 2.57
C GLY A 275 0.93 17.28 2.23
N ARG A 276 1.97 16.41 2.18
CA ARG A 276 3.36 16.83 1.98
C ARG A 276 3.80 16.74 0.51
N TRP A 277 3.40 15.72 -0.23
CA TRP A 277 3.87 15.48 -1.60
C TRP A 277 2.77 15.37 -2.65
N GLY A 278 1.52 15.47 -2.25
CA GLY A 278 0.38 15.28 -3.14
C GLY A 278 0.21 13.80 -3.49
N GLY A 279 -0.93 13.23 -3.30
CA GLY A 279 -1.19 11.83 -3.63
C GLY A 279 -1.70 11.67 -5.05
#